data_1f67dc3f406f2388d7caf872a7c3a95f
#
_entry.id   1f67dc3f406f2388d7caf872a7c3a95f
#
_cell.length_a   1.000
_cell.length_b   1.000
_cell.length_c   1.000
_cell.angle_alpha   90.00
_cell.angle_beta   90.00
_cell.angle_gamma   90.00
#
_symmetry.space_group_name_H-M   'P 1'
#
loop_
_entity.id
_entity.type
_entity.pdbx_description
1 polymer ?
#
loop_
_entity_poly.entity_id
_entity_poly.type
_entity_poly.pdbx_seq_one_letter_code
_entity_poly.pdbx_strand_id
1 'polypeptide(L)'
;RFTKDMDKMEFHKLVRGVSRRTDIAYEYTDNHVEYDEIEDPLPFDVNAPVIRLADTDFALWYRDIMEDPKKYDGKTVSFRGIVAVDPTFPPNTFAVGRHVMTCCVEDITYSCVVAEWEKANMLQTRQWVQVTGKIHVQKHKLYRGKGPVLQVQEVVMTSAPEQEVATFY
;
A
#
# COMPACT_ATOMS: atom_id res chain seq x y z
N ARG A 1 1.83 14.79 9.07
CA ARG A 1 2.92 15.03 9.81
C ARG A 1 3.66 13.83 10.34
N PHE A 2 4.56 13.39 9.59
CA PHE A 2 5.42 12.35 9.97
C PHE A 2 6.59 12.91 10.68
N THR A 3 6.94 12.32 11.73
CA THR A 3 8.17 12.60 12.40
C THR A 3 9.02 11.37 12.28
N LYS A 4 10.25 11.47 12.69
CA LYS A 4 11.09 10.30 12.77
C LYS A 4 10.53 9.28 13.74
N ASP A 5 9.52 9.68 14.48
CA ASP A 5 8.89 8.80 15.45
C ASP A 5 7.80 7.94 14.87
N MET A 6 7.58 8.04 13.57
CA MET A 6 6.83 6.97 12.94
C MET A 6 7.74 5.77 12.98
N ASP A 7 7.95 5.30 14.16
CA ASP A 7 8.90 4.24 14.43
C ASP A 7 8.30 2.90 14.12
N LYS A 8 9.08 1.87 14.37
CA LYS A 8 8.68 0.51 14.09
C LYS A 8 7.40 0.10 14.81
N MET A 9 7.19 0.66 16.01
CA MET A 9 6.00 0.30 16.77
C MET A 9 4.75 0.83 16.09
N GLU A 10 4.78 2.05 15.61
CA GLU A 10 3.66 2.61 14.89
C GLU A 10 3.42 1.89 13.57
N PHE A 11 4.49 1.54 12.88
CA PHE A 11 4.36 0.79 11.65
C PHE A 11 3.67 -0.54 11.90
N HIS A 12 4.11 -1.30 12.89
CA HIS A 12 3.50 -2.58 13.22
C HIS A 12 2.03 -2.43 13.63
N LYS A 13 1.75 -1.37 14.34
CA LYS A 13 0.38 -1.08 14.76
C LYS A 13 -0.50 -0.79 13.56
N LEU A 14 0.01 -0.03 12.60
CA LEU A 14 -0.72 0.26 11.39
C LEU A 14 -1.01 -0.99 10.57
N VAL A 15 -0.01 -1.82 10.38
CA VAL A 15 -0.17 -3.05 9.62
C VAL A 15 -1.19 -3.96 10.29
N ARG A 16 -1.14 -4.09 11.60
CA ARG A 16 -2.11 -4.89 12.33
C ARG A 16 -3.52 -4.31 12.23
N GLY A 17 -3.61 -2.99 12.32
CA GLY A 17 -4.90 -2.32 12.19
C GLY A 17 -5.51 -2.57 10.84
N VAL A 18 -4.69 -2.52 9.80
CA VAL A 18 -5.15 -2.79 8.45
C VAL A 18 -5.65 -4.23 8.33
N SER A 19 -4.91 -5.19 8.87
CA SER A 19 -5.34 -6.59 8.82
C SER A 19 -6.69 -6.78 9.48
N ARG A 20 -6.87 -6.21 10.65
CA ARG A 20 -8.14 -6.32 11.36
C ARG A 20 -9.26 -5.63 10.60
N ARG A 21 -8.95 -4.48 10.02
CA ARG A 21 -9.91 -3.74 9.24
C ARG A 21 -10.32 -4.52 8.00
N THR A 22 -9.37 -5.22 7.41
CA THR A 22 -9.64 -6.08 6.26
C THR A 22 -10.63 -7.18 6.63
N ASP A 23 -10.45 -7.80 7.80
CA ASP A 23 -11.35 -8.84 8.26
C ASP A 23 -12.77 -8.29 8.43
N ILE A 24 -12.88 -7.13 9.05
CA ILE A 24 -14.17 -6.48 9.23
C ILE A 24 -14.79 -6.11 7.89
N ALA A 25 -13.98 -5.56 7.01
CA ALA A 25 -14.46 -5.18 5.68
C ALA A 25 -14.93 -6.40 4.90
N TYR A 26 -14.25 -7.52 5.07
CA TYR A 26 -14.65 -8.73 4.38
C TYR A 26 -16.05 -9.19 4.81
N GLU A 27 -16.31 -9.20 6.11
CA GLU A 27 -17.62 -9.57 6.62
C GLU A 27 -18.70 -8.62 6.11
N TYR A 28 -18.40 -7.35 6.12
CA TYR A 28 -19.32 -6.35 5.63
C TYR A 28 -19.57 -6.51 4.14
N THR A 29 -18.51 -6.76 3.39
CA THR A 29 -18.59 -6.92 1.94
C THR A 29 -19.45 -8.12 1.57
N ASP A 30 -19.41 -9.18 2.36
CA ASP A 30 -20.25 -10.34 2.12
C ASP A 30 -21.73 -9.96 2.03
N ASN A 31 -22.12 -8.95 2.78
CA ASN A 31 -23.50 -8.50 2.78
C ASN A 31 -23.83 -7.55 1.65
N HIS A 32 -22.82 -7.06 0.94
CA HIS A 32 -23.00 -6.03 -0.08
C HIS A 32 -22.38 -6.37 -1.41
N VAL A 33 -21.95 -7.61 -1.57
CA VAL A 33 -21.23 -8.04 -2.76
C VAL A 33 -21.94 -7.64 -4.05
N GLU A 34 -23.23 -7.82 -4.10
CA GLU A 34 -23.98 -7.53 -5.31
C GLU A 34 -23.98 -6.04 -5.67
N TYR A 35 -24.06 -5.20 -4.65
CA TYR A 35 -24.02 -3.76 -4.89
C TYR A 35 -22.69 -3.29 -5.39
N ASP A 36 -21.62 -3.75 -4.73
CA ASP A 36 -20.30 -3.26 -5.04
C ASP A 36 -19.85 -3.68 -6.42
N GLU A 37 -20.23 -4.87 -6.84
CA GLU A 37 -19.87 -5.36 -8.16
C GLU A 37 -20.56 -4.60 -9.27
N ILE A 38 -21.72 -4.07 -9.00
CA ILE A 38 -22.50 -3.39 -10.03
C ILE A 38 -22.15 -1.93 -10.13
N GLU A 39 -21.86 -1.30 -8.98
CA GLU A 39 -21.85 0.16 -8.94
C GLU A 39 -20.48 0.81 -9.06
N ASP A 40 -19.42 0.11 -8.70
CA ASP A 40 -18.12 0.77 -8.60
C ASP A 40 -17.02 0.05 -9.32
N PRO A 41 -16.94 0.20 -10.63
CA PRO A 41 -15.75 -0.30 -11.31
C PRO A 41 -14.53 0.46 -10.82
N LEU A 42 -13.43 -0.26 -10.65
CA LEU A 42 -12.18 0.37 -10.24
C LEU A 42 -11.72 1.34 -11.33
N PRO A 43 -11.09 2.45 -10.94
CA PRO A 43 -10.64 3.45 -11.90
C PRO A 43 -9.38 3.03 -12.66
N PHE A 44 -8.88 1.84 -12.44
CA PHE A 44 -7.70 1.33 -13.12
C PHE A 44 -7.98 -0.10 -13.60
N ASP A 45 -7.23 -0.54 -14.61
CA ASP A 45 -7.45 -1.84 -15.22
C ASP A 45 -6.59 -2.90 -14.53
N VAL A 46 -7.22 -3.77 -13.75
CA VAL A 46 -6.51 -4.82 -13.01
C VAL A 46 -5.95 -5.90 -13.93
N ASN A 47 -6.35 -5.92 -15.20
CA ASN A 47 -5.84 -6.89 -16.16
C ASN A 47 -4.74 -6.33 -17.05
N ALA A 48 -4.36 -5.08 -16.86
CA ALA A 48 -3.28 -4.48 -17.63
C ALA A 48 -1.95 -5.16 -17.33
N PRO A 49 -1.03 -5.22 -18.30
CA PRO A 49 0.31 -5.79 -18.06
C PRO A 49 1.03 -5.09 -16.92
N VAL A 50 0.84 -3.78 -16.77
CA VAL A 50 1.30 -3.02 -15.63
C VAL A 50 0.12 -2.18 -15.16
N ILE A 51 -0.29 -2.38 -13.92
CA ILE A 51 -1.39 -1.60 -13.36
C ILE A 51 -0.79 -0.26 -12.92
N ARG A 52 -1.03 0.78 -13.69
CA ARG A 52 -0.50 2.10 -13.39
C ARG A 52 -1.53 2.88 -12.61
N LEU A 53 -1.17 3.25 -11.40
CA LEU A 53 -2.07 3.97 -10.52
C LEU A 53 -1.77 5.45 -10.57
N ALA A 54 -2.79 6.25 -10.86
CA ALA A 54 -2.68 7.69 -10.69
C ALA A 54 -2.65 8.01 -9.19
N ASP A 55 -2.22 9.20 -8.84
CA ASP A 55 -2.17 9.59 -7.42
C ASP A 55 -3.54 9.48 -6.77
N THR A 56 -4.60 9.72 -7.53
CA THR A 56 -5.97 9.65 -7.04
C THR A 56 -6.48 8.22 -6.87
N ASP A 57 -5.76 7.23 -7.40
CA ASP A 57 -6.22 5.84 -7.37
C ASP A 57 -5.70 5.07 -6.16
N PHE A 58 -4.69 5.61 -5.47
CA PHE A 58 -3.98 4.84 -4.46
C PHE A 58 -4.88 4.33 -3.34
N ALA A 59 -5.74 5.19 -2.82
CA ALA A 59 -6.56 4.78 -1.67
C ALA A 59 -7.48 3.62 -2.03
N LEU A 60 -8.12 3.68 -3.20
CA LEU A 60 -8.99 2.60 -3.65
C LEU A 60 -8.22 1.32 -3.91
N TRP A 61 -7.06 1.42 -4.55
CA TRP A 61 -6.22 0.27 -4.79
C TRP A 61 -5.75 -0.36 -3.48
N TYR A 62 -5.32 0.47 -2.54
CA TYR A 62 -4.82 -0.03 -1.27
C TYR A 62 -5.89 -0.80 -0.52
N ARG A 63 -7.09 -0.26 -0.47
CA ARG A 63 -8.21 -0.95 0.16
C ARG A 63 -8.49 -2.27 -0.54
N ASP A 64 -8.52 -2.24 -1.87
CA ASP A 64 -8.84 -3.42 -2.64
C ASP A 64 -7.80 -4.53 -2.46
N ILE A 65 -6.51 -4.19 -2.50
CA ILE A 65 -5.47 -5.21 -2.35
C ILE A 65 -5.42 -5.77 -0.93
N MET A 66 -5.76 -4.96 0.07
CA MET A 66 -5.78 -5.45 1.44
C MET A 66 -6.99 -6.31 1.72
N GLU A 67 -8.11 -6.05 1.05
CA GLU A 67 -9.30 -6.87 1.19
C GLU A 67 -9.21 -8.17 0.40
N ASP A 68 -8.55 -8.13 -0.75
CA ASP A 68 -8.44 -9.30 -1.61
C ASP A 68 -7.06 -9.36 -2.26
N PRO A 69 -6.04 -9.70 -1.48
CA PRO A 69 -4.67 -9.70 -2.01
C PRO A 69 -4.46 -10.71 -3.11
N LYS A 70 -5.19 -11.83 -3.10
CA LYS A 70 -5.03 -12.87 -4.13
C LYS A 70 -5.37 -12.36 -5.52
N LYS A 71 -6.27 -11.40 -5.60
CA LYS A 71 -6.65 -10.79 -6.87
C LYS A 71 -5.44 -10.16 -7.58
N TYR A 72 -4.47 -9.71 -6.81
CA TYR A 72 -3.28 -9.04 -7.34
C TYR A 72 -2.05 -9.92 -7.37
N ASP A 73 -2.14 -11.14 -6.88
CA ASP A 73 -0.99 -12.04 -6.85
C ASP A 73 -0.44 -12.26 -8.26
N GLY A 74 0.84 -12.01 -8.45
CA GLY A 74 1.48 -12.14 -9.75
C GLY A 74 1.31 -10.93 -10.67
N LYS A 75 0.60 -9.91 -10.23
CA LYS A 75 0.39 -8.72 -11.06
C LYS A 75 1.46 -7.66 -10.79
N THR A 76 1.78 -6.90 -11.82
CA THR A 76 2.75 -5.82 -11.72
C THR A 76 2.00 -4.50 -11.55
N VAL A 77 2.43 -3.70 -10.57
CA VAL A 77 1.83 -2.40 -10.33
C VAL A 77 2.90 -1.33 -10.30
N SER A 78 2.51 -0.11 -10.63
CA SER A 78 3.40 1.04 -10.57
C SER A 78 2.63 2.20 -9.95
N PHE A 79 3.23 2.81 -8.93
CA PHE A 79 2.60 3.94 -8.27
C PHE A 79 3.63 4.85 -7.62
N ARG A 80 3.22 6.07 -7.32
CA ARG A 80 4.04 7.02 -6.60
C ARG A 80 3.72 6.93 -5.11
N GLY A 81 4.75 6.81 -4.29
CA GLY A 81 4.56 6.71 -2.86
C GLY A 81 5.73 7.25 -2.08
N ILE A 82 5.54 7.34 -0.78
CA ILE A 82 6.55 7.81 0.14
C ILE A 82 7.15 6.60 0.87
N VAL A 83 8.46 6.62 1.01
CA VAL A 83 9.22 5.50 1.57
C VAL A 83 9.28 5.59 3.09
N ALA A 84 9.22 4.43 3.75
CA ALA A 84 9.53 4.31 5.16
C ALA A 84 10.50 3.15 5.35
N VAL A 85 11.58 3.39 6.07
CA VAL A 85 12.57 2.37 6.40
C VAL A 85 12.80 2.38 7.89
N ASP A 86 13.21 1.23 8.42
CA ASP A 86 13.48 1.07 9.85
C ASP A 86 14.61 0.05 9.99
N PRO A 87 15.57 0.31 10.91
CA PRO A 87 16.70 -0.62 11.09
C PRO A 87 16.29 -2.03 11.48
N THR A 88 15.08 -2.22 12.00
CA THR A 88 14.60 -3.54 12.40
C THR A 88 13.95 -4.31 11.25
N PHE A 89 13.80 -3.69 10.10
CA PHE A 89 13.25 -4.41 8.94
C PHE A 89 14.25 -5.48 8.50
N PRO A 90 13.75 -6.59 7.93
CA PRO A 90 14.63 -7.57 7.31
C PRO A 90 15.47 -6.91 6.22
N PRO A 91 16.60 -7.53 5.85
CA PRO A 91 17.42 -6.99 4.76
C PRO A 91 16.62 -6.80 3.49
N ASN A 92 16.97 -5.77 2.71
CA ASN A 92 16.36 -5.48 1.42
C ASN A 92 14.87 -5.18 1.50
N THR A 93 14.40 -4.71 2.64
CA THR A 93 12.98 -4.46 2.88
C THR A 93 12.73 -3.00 3.17
N PHE A 94 11.66 -2.46 2.59
CA PHE A 94 11.18 -1.13 2.93
C PHE A 94 9.66 -1.12 2.79
N ALA A 95 9.05 -0.06 3.30
CA ALA A 95 7.62 0.17 3.11
C ALA A 95 7.43 1.31 2.15
N VAL A 96 6.37 1.25 1.35
CA VAL A 96 6.05 2.32 0.42
C VAL A 96 4.54 2.47 0.34
N GLY A 97 4.06 3.69 0.40
CA GLY A 97 2.64 3.96 0.38
C GLY A 97 2.35 5.44 0.45
N ARG A 98 1.17 5.77 0.94
CA ARG A 98 0.69 7.14 1.03
C ARG A 98 -0.01 7.36 2.35
N HIS A 99 -0.08 8.60 2.76
CA HIS A 99 -1.04 8.96 3.81
C HIS A 99 -2.41 8.95 3.19
N VAL A 100 -3.35 8.30 3.85
CA VAL A 100 -4.72 8.15 3.35
C VAL A 100 -5.69 8.72 4.37
N MET A 101 -6.62 9.52 3.89
CA MET A 101 -7.69 10.09 4.69
C MET A 101 -9.01 9.44 4.28
N THR A 102 -9.74 8.92 5.26
CA THR A 102 -11.00 8.24 4.98
C THR A 102 -12.16 9.21 4.99
N CYS A 103 -12.30 9.97 6.05
CA CYS A 103 -13.41 10.92 6.15
C CYS A 103 -12.99 12.29 6.64
N CYS A 104 -11.98 12.38 7.49
CA CYS A 104 -11.59 13.65 8.07
C CYS A 104 -10.11 13.67 8.42
N VAL A 105 -9.61 14.85 8.71
CA VAL A 105 -8.19 15.07 8.95
C VAL A 105 -7.66 14.21 10.09
N GLU A 106 -8.50 13.92 11.07
CA GLU A 106 -8.08 13.12 12.22
C GLU A 106 -7.81 11.67 11.90
N ASP A 107 -8.32 11.15 10.79
CA ASP A 107 -8.11 9.75 10.47
C ASP A 107 -7.04 9.53 9.39
N ILE A 108 -6.19 10.52 9.16
CA ILE A 108 -5.09 10.35 8.21
C ILE A 108 -4.09 9.36 8.78
N THR A 109 -3.83 8.29 8.04
CA THR A 109 -2.88 7.26 8.44
C THR A 109 -1.95 6.95 7.26
N TYR A 110 -0.74 6.50 7.60
CA TYR A 110 0.20 6.05 6.57
C TYR A 110 -0.18 4.63 6.19
N SER A 111 -0.58 4.45 4.94
CA SER A 111 -1.03 3.17 4.40
C SER A 111 0.00 2.69 3.40
N CYS A 112 0.61 1.55 3.66
CA CYS A 112 1.75 1.10 2.88
C CYS A 112 1.73 -0.40 2.65
N VAL A 113 2.50 -0.83 1.66
CA VAL A 113 2.78 -2.23 1.43
C VAL A 113 4.24 -2.50 1.72
N VAL A 114 4.54 -3.73 2.08
CA VAL A 114 5.91 -4.17 2.26
C VAL A 114 6.52 -4.40 0.89
N ALA A 115 7.74 -3.90 0.69
CA ALA A 115 8.44 -4.02 -0.56
C ALA A 115 9.82 -4.62 -0.33
N GLU A 116 10.29 -5.42 -1.29
CA GLU A 116 11.62 -6.01 -1.25
C GLU A 116 12.39 -5.61 -2.49
N TRP A 117 13.61 -5.13 -2.29
CA TRP A 117 14.46 -4.64 -3.36
C TRP A 117 15.91 -4.70 -2.91
N GLU A 118 16.80 -5.21 -3.79
CA GLU A 118 18.19 -5.39 -3.41
C GLU A 118 18.90 -4.08 -3.06
N LYS A 119 18.39 -2.95 -3.53
CA LYS A 119 18.97 -1.65 -3.25
C LYS A 119 18.19 -0.86 -2.19
N ALA A 120 17.40 -1.54 -1.39
CA ALA A 120 16.56 -0.88 -0.39
C ALA A 120 17.37 -0.05 0.60
N ASN A 121 18.63 -0.44 0.85
CA ASN A 121 19.48 0.29 1.78
C ASN A 121 19.88 1.68 1.27
N MET A 122 19.62 1.97 0.01
CA MET A 122 19.87 3.30 -0.55
C MET A 122 18.70 4.26 -0.33
N LEU A 123 17.58 3.74 0.15
CA LEU A 123 16.39 4.55 0.35
C LEU A 123 16.34 5.12 1.76
N GLN A 124 15.70 6.26 1.89
CA GLN A 124 15.52 6.94 3.17
C GLN A 124 14.05 7.24 3.38
N THR A 125 13.66 7.26 4.64
CA THR A 125 12.30 7.60 5.02
C THR A 125 11.94 8.99 4.49
N ARG A 126 10.73 9.11 3.98
CA ARG A 126 10.14 10.34 3.43
C ARG A 126 10.57 10.68 2.01
N GLN A 127 11.35 9.82 1.37
CA GLN A 127 11.62 10.00 -0.06
C GLN A 127 10.37 9.65 -0.86
N TRP A 128 10.09 10.44 -1.86
CA TRP A 128 9.01 10.16 -2.81
C TRP A 128 9.60 9.41 -4.00
N VAL A 129 8.97 8.30 -4.34
CA VAL A 129 9.45 7.43 -5.41
C VAL A 129 8.29 6.97 -6.27
N GLN A 130 8.59 6.72 -7.54
CA GLN A 130 7.71 5.96 -8.42
C GLN A 130 8.24 4.53 -8.40
N VAL A 131 7.48 3.63 -7.84
CA VAL A 131 7.91 2.25 -7.66
C VAL A 131 7.13 1.35 -8.60
N THR A 132 7.82 0.39 -9.20
CA THR A 132 7.19 -0.62 -10.06
C THR A 132 7.66 -1.97 -9.58
N GLY A 133 6.73 -2.88 -9.41
CA GLY A 133 7.08 -4.22 -8.95
C GLY A 133 5.92 -5.19 -9.10
N LYS A 134 6.25 -6.43 -8.85
CA LYS A 134 5.29 -7.52 -8.95
C LYS A 134 4.79 -7.90 -7.57
N ILE A 135 3.50 -8.09 -7.44
CA ILE A 135 2.89 -8.46 -6.17
C ILE A 135 2.98 -9.97 -5.99
N HIS A 136 3.45 -10.39 -4.83
CA HIS A 136 3.41 -11.78 -4.40
C HIS A 136 2.76 -11.86 -3.03
N VAL A 137 1.73 -12.67 -2.93
CA VAL A 137 1.09 -12.90 -1.64
C VAL A 137 1.89 -13.98 -0.92
N GLN A 138 2.54 -13.61 0.16
CA GLN A 138 3.43 -14.51 0.88
C GLN A 138 3.48 -14.13 2.35
N LYS A 139 3.96 -15.06 3.15
CA LYS A 139 4.20 -14.75 4.55
C LYS A 139 5.31 -13.72 4.65
N HIS A 140 5.12 -12.75 5.52
CA HIS A 140 6.14 -11.76 5.77
C HIS A 140 6.13 -11.37 7.22
N LYS A 141 7.33 -11.23 7.76
CA LYS A 141 7.52 -10.92 9.17
C LYS A 141 6.77 -9.67 9.59
N LEU A 142 6.76 -8.65 8.73
CA LEU A 142 6.12 -7.38 9.04
C LEU A 142 4.60 -7.45 9.02
N TYR A 143 4.04 -8.40 8.27
CA TYR A 143 2.59 -8.60 8.27
C TYR A 143 2.12 -9.55 9.38
N ARG A 144 3.04 -10.30 9.95
CA ARG A 144 2.72 -11.35 10.93
C ARG A 144 1.80 -12.41 10.35
N GLY A 145 1.92 -12.65 9.08
CA GLY A 145 1.12 -13.60 8.35
C GLY A 145 1.30 -13.35 6.88
N LYS A 146 0.35 -13.76 6.09
CA LYS A 146 0.40 -13.54 4.64
C LYS A 146 -0.09 -12.15 4.30
N GLY A 147 0.52 -11.57 3.29
CA GLY A 147 0.10 -10.29 2.75
C GLY A 147 0.77 -10.02 1.43
N PRO A 148 0.38 -8.93 0.77
CA PRO A 148 0.96 -8.60 -0.53
C PRO A 148 2.34 -7.98 -0.34
N VAL A 149 3.34 -8.61 -0.92
CA VAL A 149 4.71 -8.13 -0.90
C VAL A 149 5.06 -7.69 -2.31
N LEU A 150 5.56 -6.47 -2.43
CA LEU A 150 5.93 -5.91 -3.72
C LEU A 150 7.38 -6.28 -4.01
N GLN A 151 7.57 -7.15 -5.00
CA GLN A 151 8.92 -7.50 -5.47
C GLN A 151 9.31 -6.43 -6.46
N VAL A 152 10.14 -5.51 -6.03
CA VAL A 152 10.41 -4.27 -6.76
C VAL A 152 11.33 -4.53 -7.94
N GLN A 153 10.94 -4.00 -9.08
CA GLN A 153 11.69 -4.07 -10.32
C GLN A 153 12.41 -2.76 -10.60
N GLU A 154 11.79 -1.65 -10.24
CA GLU A 154 12.34 -0.34 -10.54
C GLU A 154 11.88 0.68 -9.51
N VAL A 155 12.80 1.56 -9.13
CA VAL A 155 12.49 2.70 -8.28
C VAL A 155 13.08 3.94 -8.93
N VAL A 156 12.22 4.96 -9.14
CA VAL A 156 12.66 6.24 -9.70
C VAL A 156 12.34 7.31 -8.68
N MET A 157 13.34 8.11 -8.34
CA MET A 157 13.11 9.24 -7.43
C MET A 157 12.19 10.24 -8.11
N THR A 158 11.24 10.76 -7.34
CA THR A 158 10.29 11.71 -7.87
C THR A 158 9.99 12.76 -6.80
N SER A 159 9.26 13.78 -7.18
CA SER A 159 8.82 14.80 -6.24
C SER A 159 7.48 14.41 -5.63
N ALA A 160 7.12 15.07 -4.53
CA ALA A 160 5.82 14.88 -3.94
C ALA A 160 4.74 15.33 -4.92
N PRO A 161 3.60 14.64 -4.95
CA PRO A 161 2.49 15.11 -5.77
C PRO A 161 1.88 16.36 -5.16
N GLU A 162 1.10 17.06 -5.96
CA GLU A 162 0.44 18.26 -5.48
C GLU A 162 -0.45 17.96 -4.28
N GLN A 163 -1.18 16.87 -4.34
CA GLN A 163 -1.99 16.41 -3.21
C GLN A 163 -1.31 15.20 -2.59
N GLU A 164 -0.66 15.39 -1.46
CA GLU A 164 0.11 14.32 -0.84
C GLU A 164 -0.78 13.30 -0.12
N VAL A 165 -1.90 13.72 0.42
CA VAL A 165 -2.82 12.83 1.12
C VAL A 165 -3.80 12.25 0.10
N ALA A 166 -3.87 10.92 0.05
CA ALA A 166 -4.77 10.23 -0.85
C ALA A 166 -6.15 10.12 -0.23
N THR A 167 -7.18 10.18 -1.05
CA THR A 167 -8.56 10.06 -0.60
C THR A 167 -9.28 9.07 -1.47
N PHE A 168 -10.50 8.70 -1.05
CA PHE A 168 -11.33 7.79 -1.82
C PHE A 168 -12.20 8.51 -2.86
N TYR A 169 -12.07 9.83 -2.94
CA TYR A 169 -12.87 10.62 -3.88
C TYR A 169 -12.06 11.77 -4.47
#